data_1fcdaaef32bd302e92cf1cc88907a648
#
_entry.id   1fcdaaef32bd302e92cf1cc88907a648
#
_cell.length_a   1.000
_cell.length_b   1.000
_cell.length_c   1.000
_cell.angle_alpha   90.00
_cell.angle_beta   90.00
_cell.angle_gamma   90.00
#
_symmetry.space_group_name_H-M   'P 1'
#
loop_
_entity.id
_entity.type
_entity.pdbx_description
1 polymer ?
#
loop_
_entity_poly.entity_id
_entity_poly.type
_entity_poly.pdbx_seq_one_letter_code
_entity_poly.pdbx_strand_id
1 'polypeptide(L)'
;MEQEYPTANDWYKAHRPELKKYRGEWIAYTNKGVISHDRDYRKMKDEIPADTPKLGYVIDRIHESEFIEPVKFYPVRMRSLKSHDWQPRYEVALKVQNSENVQILVDSGAELSLITRKLGEDLGLSRTTGEIINKAEGVGGSIEYLLRDIEMELDGHIFTAPVAWAQTDFCEEILLGREVVFDLFDIEFKQAEETIIFKWRS
;
A
#
# COMPACT_ATOMS: atom_id res chain seq x y z
N MET A 1 2.71 20.04 44.00
CA MET A 1 1.26 20.07 43.69
C MET A 1 1.10 19.18 42.48
N GLU A 2 0.37 18.06 42.63
CA GLU A 2 0.04 17.23 41.49
C GLU A 2 -0.90 18.00 40.55
N GLN A 3 -0.60 18.01 39.28
CA GLN A 3 -1.38 18.69 38.27
C GLN A 3 -2.69 17.91 38.08
N GLU A 4 -3.83 18.51 38.41
CA GLU A 4 -5.13 17.90 38.25
C GLU A 4 -5.63 18.09 36.81
N TYR A 5 -6.01 16.99 36.14
CA TYR A 5 -6.51 17.02 34.76
C TYR A 5 -8.03 16.94 34.75
N PRO A 6 -8.72 17.71 33.88
CA PRO A 6 -10.18 17.71 33.81
C PRO A 6 -10.78 16.35 33.45
N THR A 7 -10.13 15.60 32.54
CA THR A 7 -10.60 14.27 32.12
C THR A 7 -9.43 13.25 32.03
N ALA A 8 -9.76 11.96 32.03
CA ALA A 8 -8.79 10.89 31.82
C ALA A 8 -8.04 11.06 30.48
N ASN A 9 -8.74 11.49 29.42
CA ASN A 9 -8.13 11.73 28.11
C ASN A 9 -7.16 12.90 28.11
N ASP A 10 -7.39 13.94 28.90
CA ASP A 10 -6.44 15.05 29.03
C ASP A 10 -5.17 14.60 29.75
N TRP A 11 -5.32 13.78 30.79
CA TRP A 11 -4.21 13.14 31.46
C TRP A 11 -3.41 12.25 30.49
N TYR A 12 -4.08 11.38 29.71
CA TYR A 12 -3.47 10.49 28.73
C TYR A 12 -2.63 11.27 27.71
N LYS A 13 -3.18 12.32 27.13
CA LYS A 13 -2.46 13.17 26.15
C LYS A 13 -1.21 13.80 26.75
N ALA A 14 -1.28 14.29 27.98
CA ALA A 14 -0.17 14.94 28.64
C ALA A 14 0.96 13.95 28.99
N HIS A 15 0.62 12.69 29.32
CA HIS A 15 1.59 11.67 29.76
C HIS A 15 1.90 10.63 28.68
N ARG A 16 1.46 10.85 27.44
CA ARG A 16 1.67 9.91 26.33
C ARG A 16 3.11 9.40 26.20
N PRO A 17 4.18 10.22 26.33
CA PRO A 17 5.56 9.72 26.28
C PRO A 17 5.91 8.71 27.37
N GLU A 18 5.31 8.85 28.55
CA GLU A 18 5.56 7.99 29.72
C GLU A 18 4.85 6.63 29.59
N LEU A 19 3.78 6.56 28.77
CA LEU A 19 3.04 5.33 28.50
C LEU A 19 3.84 4.32 27.70
N LYS A 20 4.99 4.70 27.15
CA LYS A 20 5.92 3.80 26.44
C LYS A 20 6.29 2.55 27.26
N LYS A 21 6.28 2.61 28.56
CA LYS A 21 6.56 1.48 29.46
C LYS A 21 5.48 0.40 29.44
N TYR A 22 4.26 0.72 28.97
CA TYR A 22 3.12 -0.21 28.87
C TYR A 22 2.90 -0.75 27.44
N ARG A 23 3.89 -0.69 26.58
CA ARG A 23 3.79 -1.19 25.19
C ARG A 23 3.27 -2.63 25.14
N GLY A 24 2.27 -2.84 24.32
CA GLY A 24 1.63 -4.14 24.12
C GLY A 24 0.66 -4.55 25.22
N GLU A 25 0.45 -3.69 26.22
CA GLU A 25 -0.44 -3.94 27.35
C GLU A 25 -1.77 -3.21 27.20
N TRP A 26 -2.79 -3.72 27.89
CA TRP A 26 -4.01 -3.02 28.21
C TRP A 26 -3.78 -2.18 29.45
N ILE A 27 -4.28 -0.98 29.47
CA ILE A 27 -4.23 -0.09 30.64
C ILE A 27 -5.63 0.37 30.98
N ALA A 28 -5.92 0.52 32.27
CA ALA A 28 -7.04 1.30 32.77
C ALA A 28 -6.48 2.56 33.44
N TYR A 29 -7.02 3.73 33.10
CA TYR A 29 -6.49 5.00 33.60
C TYR A 29 -7.62 6.00 33.92
N THR A 30 -7.31 6.90 34.83
CA THR A 30 -8.16 8.00 35.25
C THR A 30 -7.51 9.34 34.91
N ASN A 31 -8.10 10.44 35.31
CA ASN A 31 -7.48 11.76 35.24
C ASN A 31 -6.29 11.96 36.22
N LYS A 32 -5.96 10.95 37.02
CA LYS A 32 -4.83 10.96 37.97
C LYS A 32 -3.71 9.97 37.62
N GLY A 33 -3.97 9.03 36.72
CA GLY A 33 -2.95 8.06 36.34
C GLY A 33 -3.49 6.70 35.89
N VAL A 34 -2.56 5.80 35.54
CA VAL A 34 -2.86 4.39 35.28
C VAL A 34 -3.16 3.70 36.61
N ILE A 35 -4.29 3.00 36.66
CA ILE A 35 -4.79 2.31 37.85
C ILE A 35 -4.68 0.80 37.76
N SER A 36 -4.53 0.25 36.56
CA SER A 36 -4.25 -1.17 36.27
C SER A 36 -3.66 -1.34 34.90
N HIS A 37 -2.83 -2.38 34.70
CA HIS A 37 -2.28 -2.72 33.41
C HIS A 37 -1.85 -4.19 33.33
N ASP A 38 -2.08 -4.86 32.21
CA ASP A 38 -1.60 -6.21 31.90
C ASP A 38 -1.71 -6.46 30.38
N ARG A 39 -0.92 -7.43 29.87
CA ARG A 39 -1.07 -7.91 28.48
C ARG A 39 -2.37 -8.66 28.24
N ASP A 40 -2.90 -9.31 29.27
CA ASP A 40 -4.22 -9.96 29.26
C ASP A 40 -5.28 -9.00 29.74
N TYR A 41 -6.27 -8.74 28.87
CA TYR A 41 -7.38 -7.82 29.17
C TYR A 41 -8.16 -8.19 30.45
N ARG A 42 -8.37 -9.49 30.72
CA ARG A 42 -9.16 -9.96 31.87
C ARG A 42 -8.40 -9.69 33.16
N LYS A 43 -7.11 -10.03 33.20
CA LYS A 43 -6.26 -9.75 34.36
C LYS A 43 -6.22 -8.24 34.67
N MET A 44 -5.93 -7.43 33.64
CA MET A 44 -5.93 -5.98 33.79
C MET A 44 -7.26 -5.50 34.39
N LYS A 45 -8.38 -6.04 33.91
CA LYS A 45 -9.72 -5.64 34.37
C LYS A 45 -10.00 -6.08 35.81
N ASP A 46 -9.56 -7.27 36.21
CA ASP A 46 -9.74 -7.82 37.54
C ASP A 46 -8.88 -7.09 38.60
N GLU A 47 -7.81 -6.44 38.19
CA GLU A 47 -6.90 -5.65 39.02
C GLU A 47 -7.35 -4.19 39.19
N ILE A 48 -8.42 -3.76 38.52
CA ILE A 48 -8.98 -2.41 38.76
C ILE A 48 -9.52 -2.32 40.18
N PRO A 49 -9.09 -1.31 40.99
CA PRO A 49 -9.56 -1.16 42.36
C PRO A 49 -11.09 -1.13 42.43
N ALA A 50 -11.65 -1.91 43.35
CA ALA A 50 -13.10 -2.11 43.46
C ALA A 50 -13.88 -0.84 43.84
N ASP A 51 -13.21 0.17 44.40
CA ASP A 51 -13.74 1.48 44.74
C ASP A 51 -13.71 2.47 43.56
N THR A 52 -13.14 2.08 42.41
CA THR A 52 -13.09 2.92 41.20
C THR A 52 -14.49 3.02 40.59
N PRO A 53 -15.07 4.24 40.44
CA PRO A 53 -16.37 4.41 39.81
C PRO A 53 -16.39 3.86 38.36
N LYS A 54 -17.42 3.08 38.01
CA LYS A 54 -17.52 2.45 36.66
C LYS A 54 -17.43 3.42 35.47
N LEU A 55 -17.78 4.67 35.66
CA LEU A 55 -17.69 5.76 34.67
C LEU A 55 -16.47 6.66 34.89
N GLY A 56 -15.57 6.30 35.81
CA GLY A 56 -14.45 7.15 36.23
C GLY A 56 -13.12 6.82 35.61
N TYR A 57 -13.05 5.79 34.73
CA TYR A 57 -11.81 5.38 34.06
C TYR A 57 -12.05 5.04 32.59
N VAL A 58 -10.98 5.08 31.82
CA VAL A 58 -10.91 4.67 30.41
C VAL A 58 -10.01 3.46 30.31
N ILE A 59 -10.38 2.50 29.46
CA ILE A 59 -9.53 1.34 29.10
C ILE A 59 -9.04 1.55 27.66
N ASP A 60 -7.75 1.36 27.47
CA ASP A 60 -7.13 1.43 26.15
C ASP A 60 -6.00 0.40 26.03
N ARG A 61 -5.60 0.08 24.82
CA ARG A 61 -4.46 -0.77 24.54
C ARG A 61 -3.31 0.08 23.99
N ILE A 62 -2.17 0.02 24.65
CA ILE A 62 -0.98 0.72 24.19
C ILE A 62 -0.31 -0.07 23.08
N HIS A 63 -0.51 0.34 21.84
CA HIS A 63 0.06 -0.31 20.68
C HIS A 63 1.57 -0.05 20.57
N GLU A 64 2.33 -1.07 20.18
CA GLU A 64 3.78 -0.93 19.95
C GLU A 64 4.08 0.15 18.90
N SER A 65 3.22 0.27 17.90
CA SER A 65 3.33 1.26 16.82
C SER A 65 3.19 2.72 17.26
N GLU A 66 2.56 2.98 18.40
CA GLU A 66 2.37 4.36 18.90
C GLU A 66 3.68 5.04 19.34
N PHE A 67 4.70 4.25 19.62
CA PHE A 67 6.00 4.71 20.10
C PHE A 67 7.15 4.32 19.18
N ILE A 68 6.86 3.90 17.98
CA ILE A 68 7.88 3.86 16.93
C ILE A 68 8.33 5.31 16.80
N GLU A 69 9.58 5.59 17.16
CA GLU A 69 10.17 6.89 16.83
C GLU A 69 9.91 7.09 15.35
N PRO A 70 9.33 8.22 14.96
CA PRO A 70 9.18 8.50 13.54
C PRO A 70 10.57 8.26 12.98
N VAL A 71 10.68 7.30 12.06
CA VAL A 71 11.88 7.16 11.24
C VAL A 71 12.20 8.60 10.91
N LYS A 72 13.38 9.11 11.35
CA LYS A 72 13.81 10.43 10.97
C LYS A 72 13.78 10.39 9.47
N PHE A 73 12.68 10.85 8.90
CA PHE A 73 12.67 11.26 7.52
C PHE A 73 13.72 12.36 7.50
N TYR A 74 14.96 11.99 7.22
CA TYR A 74 15.88 12.98 6.69
C TYR A 74 15.09 13.60 5.58
N PRO A 75 14.85 14.93 5.61
CA PRO A 75 14.11 15.53 4.53
C PRO A 75 14.85 15.06 3.29
N VAL A 76 14.29 14.07 2.62
CA VAL A 76 14.56 13.84 1.22
C VAL A 76 14.46 15.24 0.69
N ARG A 77 15.59 15.82 0.25
CA ARG A 77 15.71 17.22 -0.17
C ARG A 77 14.37 17.63 -0.67
N MET A 78 13.75 18.66 -0.07
CA MET A 78 12.54 19.23 -0.65
C MET A 78 12.95 19.65 -2.05
N ARG A 79 12.94 18.72 -2.98
CA ARG A 79 12.94 19.03 -4.40
C ARG A 79 11.77 19.99 -4.50
N SER A 80 12.05 21.17 -4.97
CA SER A 80 11.03 22.20 -5.16
C SER A 80 9.79 21.51 -5.68
N LEU A 81 8.61 21.83 -5.16
CA LEU A 81 7.30 21.35 -5.60
C LEU A 81 7.08 21.44 -7.14
N LYS A 82 8.11 21.74 -7.89
CA LYS A 82 8.08 22.01 -9.31
C LYS A 82 8.33 20.83 -10.22
N SER A 83 8.61 19.65 -9.78
CA SER A 83 8.64 18.49 -10.67
C SER A 83 9.19 17.24 -10.01
N HIS A 84 8.33 16.40 -9.47
CA HIS A 84 8.55 14.98 -9.52
C HIS A 84 7.81 14.42 -10.75
N ASP A 85 8.24 14.82 -11.93
CA ASP A 85 7.66 14.33 -13.18
C ASP A 85 8.24 12.98 -13.59
N TRP A 86 9.22 12.44 -12.83
CA TRP A 86 9.73 11.12 -13.11
C TRP A 86 8.68 10.06 -12.80
N GLN A 87 8.31 9.35 -13.84
CA GLN A 87 7.46 8.18 -13.77
C GLN A 87 8.33 6.94 -13.99
N PRO A 88 8.17 5.88 -13.18
CA PRO A 88 8.93 4.65 -13.33
C PRO A 88 8.45 3.87 -14.56
N ARG A 89 8.82 4.32 -15.76
CA ARG A 89 8.50 3.64 -17.02
C ARG A 89 9.66 2.78 -17.48
N TYR A 90 9.32 1.64 -18.08
CA TYR A 90 10.28 0.70 -18.62
C TYR A 90 9.85 0.24 -20.01
N GLU A 91 10.82 -0.06 -20.88
CA GLU A 91 10.53 -0.59 -22.19
C GLU A 91 10.25 -2.09 -22.14
N VAL A 92 9.10 -2.50 -22.64
CA VAL A 92 8.66 -3.88 -22.70
C VAL A 92 8.14 -4.16 -24.11
N ALA A 93 8.57 -5.26 -24.71
CA ALA A 93 7.94 -5.76 -25.92
C ALA A 93 6.75 -6.63 -25.56
N LEU A 94 5.59 -6.32 -26.12
CA LEU A 94 4.36 -7.09 -26.00
C LEU A 94 4.06 -7.79 -27.32
N LYS A 95 3.68 -9.06 -27.28
CA LYS A 95 3.42 -9.83 -28.50
C LYS A 95 2.19 -10.73 -28.36
N VAL A 96 1.34 -10.65 -29.39
CA VAL A 96 0.20 -11.53 -29.61
C VAL A 96 0.26 -12.03 -31.05
N GLN A 97 -0.44 -11.40 -31.99
CA GLN A 97 -0.29 -11.61 -33.43
C GLN A 97 0.78 -10.65 -33.99
N ASN A 98 0.77 -9.42 -33.48
CA ASN A 98 1.77 -8.39 -33.74
C ASN A 98 2.65 -8.18 -32.53
N SER A 99 3.76 -7.49 -32.69
CA SER A 99 4.66 -7.10 -31.61
C SER A 99 4.76 -5.58 -31.52
N GLU A 100 4.64 -5.04 -30.30
CA GLU A 100 4.75 -3.61 -30.01
C GLU A 100 5.70 -3.37 -28.84
N ASN A 101 6.64 -2.43 -29.00
CA ASN A 101 7.49 -1.94 -27.91
C ASN A 101 6.81 -0.76 -27.24
N VAL A 102 6.61 -0.85 -25.95
CA VAL A 102 5.89 0.17 -25.18
C VAL A 102 6.65 0.62 -23.97
N GLN A 103 6.51 1.89 -23.62
CA GLN A 103 6.98 2.46 -22.36
C GLN A 103 5.88 2.28 -21.30
N ILE A 104 5.95 1.20 -20.53
CA ILE A 104 4.95 0.81 -19.54
C ILE A 104 5.28 1.36 -18.17
N LEU A 105 4.30 1.89 -17.45
CA LEU A 105 4.46 2.37 -16.08
C LEU A 105 4.53 1.18 -15.12
N VAL A 106 5.61 1.04 -14.37
CA VAL A 106 5.77 -0.02 -13.35
C VAL A 106 4.98 0.35 -12.11
N ASP A 107 3.93 -0.40 -11.81
CA ASP A 107 3.01 -0.12 -10.72
C ASP A 107 2.93 -1.29 -9.73
N SER A 108 3.63 -1.15 -8.60
CA SER A 108 3.59 -2.14 -7.51
C SER A 108 2.23 -2.22 -6.80
N GLY A 109 1.33 -1.27 -7.03
CA GLY A 109 -0.03 -1.28 -6.51
C GLY A 109 -1.01 -2.06 -7.39
N ALA A 110 -0.68 -2.25 -8.69
CA ALA A 110 -1.51 -3.02 -9.61
C ALA A 110 -1.24 -4.52 -9.44
N GLU A 111 -2.30 -5.33 -9.34
CA GLU A 111 -2.19 -6.78 -9.35
C GLU A 111 -1.89 -7.28 -10.77
N LEU A 112 -2.73 -6.95 -11.73
CA LEU A 112 -2.57 -7.28 -13.14
C LEU A 112 -1.89 -6.16 -13.91
N SER A 113 -1.12 -6.51 -14.92
CA SER A 113 -0.72 -5.57 -15.96
C SER A 113 -1.96 -5.11 -16.74
N LEU A 114 -1.95 -3.85 -17.19
CA LEU A 114 -3.06 -3.22 -17.89
C LEU A 114 -2.60 -2.64 -19.21
N ILE A 115 -3.34 -2.91 -20.28
CA ILE A 115 -3.14 -2.26 -21.59
C ILE A 115 -4.42 -1.55 -22.04
N THR A 116 -4.24 -0.49 -22.80
CA THR A 116 -5.37 0.23 -23.38
C THR A 116 -6.11 -0.63 -24.41
N ARG A 117 -7.35 -0.24 -24.69
CA ARG A 117 -8.14 -0.89 -25.75
C ARG A 117 -7.43 -0.84 -27.09
N LYS A 118 -6.94 0.33 -27.45
CA LYS A 118 -6.25 0.56 -28.74
C LYS A 118 -4.99 -0.32 -28.85
N LEU A 119 -4.13 -0.36 -27.81
CA LEU A 119 -2.93 -1.18 -27.85
C LEU A 119 -3.24 -2.67 -28.04
N GLY A 120 -4.28 -3.19 -27.36
CA GLY A 120 -4.71 -4.56 -27.58
C GLY A 120 -5.18 -4.83 -29.01
N GLU A 121 -5.91 -3.90 -29.62
CA GLU A 121 -6.32 -3.99 -31.03
C GLU A 121 -5.09 -3.97 -31.97
N ASP A 122 -4.11 -3.09 -31.71
CA ASP A 122 -2.85 -3.01 -32.45
C ASP A 122 -2.03 -4.32 -32.35
N LEU A 123 -2.04 -4.98 -31.20
CA LEU A 123 -1.45 -6.30 -30.97
C LEU A 123 -2.23 -7.44 -31.66
N GLY A 124 -3.40 -7.16 -32.21
CA GLY A 124 -4.25 -8.14 -32.87
C GLY A 124 -5.23 -8.86 -31.95
N LEU A 125 -5.47 -8.35 -30.74
CA LEU A 125 -6.52 -8.86 -29.87
C LEU A 125 -7.90 -8.53 -30.44
N SER A 126 -8.80 -9.47 -30.29
CA SER A 126 -10.20 -9.29 -30.69
C SER A 126 -11.14 -9.74 -29.57
N ARG A 127 -12.31 -9.14 -29.53
CA ARG A 127 -13.38 -9.54 -28.63
C ARG A 127 -14.31 -10.55 -29.30
N THR A 128 -14.60 -11.63 -28.58
CA THR A 128 -15.59 -12.62 -29.01
C THR A 128 -16.96 -12.32 -28.40
N THR A 129 -18.01 -12.57 -29.16
CA THR A 129 -19.38 -12.40 -28.63
C THR A 129 -19.65 -13.31 -27.44
N GLY A 130 -20.10 -12.76 -26.32
CA GLY A 130 -20.41 -13.50 -25.09
C GLY A 130 -19.26 -13.67 -24.12
N GLU A 131 -18.10 -13.06 -24.35
CA GLU A 131 -17.00 -13.06 -23.37
C GLU A 131 -17.39 -12.35 -22.09
N ILE A 132 -16.91 -12.88 -20.97
CA ILE A 132 -17.14 -12.30 -19.65
C ILE A 132 -16.24 -11.06 -19.50
N ILE A 133 -16.88 -9.91 -19.31
CA ILE A 133 -16.18 -8.67 -18.98
C ILE A 133 -15.99 -8.62 -17.47
N ASN A 134 -14.73 -8.47 -17.06
CA ASN A 134 -14.36 -8.26 -15.68
C ASN A 134 -14.38 -6.74 -15.35
N LYS A 135 -14.43 -6.43 -14.05
CA LYS A 135 -14.34 -5.05 -13.55
C LYS A 135 -13.23 -4.97 -12.52
N ALA A 136 -12.45 -3.91 -12.60
CA ALA A 136 -11.48 -3.53 -11.58
C ALA A 136 -11.79 -2.13 -11.07
N GLU A 137 -11.58 -1.92 -9.78
CA GLU A 137 -11.72 -0.63 -9.12
C GLU A 137 -10.34 -0.11 -8.72
N GLY A 138 -10.10 1.16 -8.93
CA GLY A 138 -8.86 1.83 -8.56
C GLY A 138 -9.11 3.28 -8.17
N VAL A 139 -8.04 4.01 -7.82
CA VAL A 139 -8.12 5.43 -7.41
C VAL A 139 -8.76 6.32 -8.48
N GLY A 140 -8.62 5.95 -9.75
CA GLY A 140 -9.19 6.68 -10.90
C GLY A 140 -10.62 6.28 -11.27
N GLY A 141 -11.24 5.32 -10.57
CA GLY A 141 -12.57 4.82 -10.88
C GLY A 141 -12.59 3.33 -11.22
N SER A 142 -13.63 2.89 -11.93
CA SER A 142 -13.81 1.50 -12.35
C SER A 142 -13.52 1.35 -13.84
N ILE A 143 -12.78 0.31 -14.20
CA ILE A 143 -12.53 -0.07 -15.60
C ILE A 143 -13.15 -1.44 -15.90
N GLU A 144 -13.64 -1.61 -17.11
CA GLU A 144 -14.05 -2.89 -17.67
C GLU A 144 -12.90 -3.44 -18.51
N TYR A 145 -12.61 -4.75 -18.35
CA TYR A 145 -11.51 -5.37 -19.07
C TYR A 145 -11.80 -6.83 -19.44
N LEU A 146 -11.08 -7.30 -20.44
CA LEU A 146 -10.97 -8.72 -20.78
C LEU A 146 -9.57 -9.20 -20.37
N LEU A 147 -9.50 -10.41 -19.81
CA LEU A 147 -8.21 -11.02 -19.46
C LEU A 147 -7.61 -11.68 -20.72
N ARG A 148 -6.31 -11.44 -20.94
CA ARG A 148 -5.55 -12.02 -22.06
C ARG A 148 -4.17 -12.46 -21.59
N ASP A 149 -3.74 -13.62 -22.01
CA ASP A 149 -2.35 -14.02 -21.85
C ASP A 149 -1.52 -13.39 -22.98
N ILE A 150 -0.52 -12.60 -22.60
CA ILE A 150 0.34 -11.87 -23.54
C ILE A 150 1.80 -12.27 -23.31
N GLU A 151 2.51 -12.60 -24.40
CA GLU A 151 3.95 -12.78 -24.37
C GLU A 151 4.62 -11.42 -24.18
N MET A 152 5.50 -11.33 -23.19
CA MET A 152 6.27 -10.15 -22.85
C MET A 152 7.76 -10.46 -22.98
N GLU A 153 8.54 -9.49 -23.49
CA GLU A 153 9.99 -9.53 -23.42
C GLU A 153 10.50 -8.31 -22.66
N LEU A 154 11.30 -8.57 -21.63
CA LEU A 154 11.90 -7.58 -20.77
C LEU A 154 13.35 -7.95 -20.52
N ASP A 155 14.28 -7.09 -20.93
CA ASP A 155 15.75 -7.31 -20.86
C ASP A 155 16.20 -8.66 -21.45
N GLY A 156 15.58 -9.08 -22.55
CA GLY A 156 15.89 -10.34 -23.23
C GLY A 156 15.29 -11.59 -22.58
N HIS A 157 14.48 -11.43 -21.52
CA HIS A 157 13.73 -12.52 -20.92
C HIS A 157 12.30 -12.53 -21.45
N ILE A 158 11.90 -13.66 -22.02
CA ILE A 158 10.57 -13.87 -22.60
C ILE A 158 9.73 -14.69 -21.63
N PHE A 159 8.53 -14.21 -21.33
CA PHE A 159 7.56 -14.87 -20.47
C PHE A 159 6.13 -14.51 -20.88
N THR A 160 5.15 -15.26 -20.40
CA THR A 160 3.73 -14.98 -20.61
C THR A 160 3.08 -14.55 -19.29
N ALA A 161 2.31 -13.47 -19.33
CA ALA A 161 1.58 -12.99 -18.17
C ALA A 161 0.12 -12.68 -18.51
N PRO A 162 -0.81 -12.83 -17.53
CA PRO A 162 -2.18 -12.38 -17.68
C PRO A 162 -2.23 -10.84 -17.66
N VAL A 163 -2.90 -10.27 -18.64
CA VAL A 163 -3.01 -8.82 -18.84
C VAL A 163 -4.48 -8.42 -18.92
N ALA A 164 -4.84 -7.38 -18.21
CA ALA A 164 -6.13 -6.73 -18.33
C ALA A 164 -6.15 -5.85 -19.59
N TRP A 165 -6.89 -6.28 -20.60
CA TRP A 165 -7.11 -5.48 -21.81
C TRP A 165 -8.35 -4.62 -21.61
N ALA A 166 -8.17 -3.32 -21.41
CA ALA A 166 -9.24 -2.37 -21.15
C ALA A 166 -10.27 -2.35 -22.29
N GLN A 167 -11.54 -2.30 -21.91
CA GLN A 167 -12.67 -2.19 -22.83
C GLN A 167 -13.32 -0.80 -22.78
N THR A 168 -12.76 0.11 -21.99
CA THR A 168 -13.20 1.50 -21.84
C THR A 168 -12.24 2.43 -22.56
N ASP A 169 -12.79 3.44 -23.25
CA ASP A 169 -12.00 4.37 -24.09
C ASP A 169 -11.24 5.44 -23.30
N PHE A 170 -11.57 5.62 -22.01
CA PHE A 170 -10.89 6.60 -21.13
C PHE A 170 -9.68 6.04 -20.37
N CYS A 171 -9.29 4.78 -20.61
CA CYS A 171 -8.08 4.21 -20.06
C CYS A 171 -6.90 4.59 -20.98
N GLU A 172 -6.09 5.55 -20.56
CA GLU A 172 -4.94 6.04 -21.34
C GLU A 172 -3.61 5.47 -20.87
N GLU A 173 -3.54 4.98 -19.63
CA GLU A 173 -2.31 4.45 -19.05
C GLU A 173 -2.15 2.95 -19.32
N ILE A 174 -0.88 2.55 -19.52
CA ILE A 174 -0.46 1.15 -19.58
C ILE A 174 0.39 0.86 -18.34
N LEU A 175 0.03 -0.22 -17.61
CA LEU A 175 0.63 -0.56 -16.33
C LEU A 175 1.29 -1.93 -16.36
N LEU A 176 2.48 -2.04 -15.80
CA LEU A 176 3.13 -3.32 -15.50
C LEU A 176 2.80 -3.69 -14.04
N GLY A 177 1.89 -4.62 -13.87
CA GLY A 177 1.44 -5.11 -12.58
C GLY A 177 2.32 -6.20 -12.00
N ARG A 178 1.94 -6.70 -10.82
CA ARG A 178 2.75 -7.66 -10.07
C ARG A 178 2.67 -9.08 -10.61
N GLU A 179 1.49 -9.50 -11.06
CA GLU A 179 1.22 -10.89 -11.46
C GLU A 179 2.24 -11.38 -12.48
N VAL A 180 2.94 -12.47 -12.16
CA VAL A 180 4.06 -13.06 -12.89
C VAL A 180 5.32 -12.19 -12.86
N VAL A 181 5.25 -10.89 -13.17
CA VAL A 181 6.43 -10.02 -13.34
C VAL A 181 7.26 -9.92 -12.07
N PHE A 182 6.62 -9.66 -10.93
CA PHE A 182 7.31 -9.51 -9.65
C PHE A 182 7.76 -10.86 -9.04
N ASP A 183 7.28 -11.98 -9.58
CA ASP A 183 7.79 -13.31 -9.24
C ASP A 183 9.05 -13.65 -10.00
N LEU A 184 9.17 -13.13 -11.24
CA LEU A 184 10.31 -13.38 -12.13
C LEU A 184 11.46 -12.40 -11.95
N PHE A 185 11.18 -11.18 -11.45
CA PHE A 185 12.19 -10.13 -11.30
C PHE A 185 12.21 -9.54 -9.89
N ASP A 186 13.41 -9.29 -9.39
CA ASP A 186 13.62 -8.33 -8.30
C ASP A 186 13.66 -6.92 -8.92
N ILE A 187 12.79 -6.02 -8.44
CA ILE A 187 12.64 -4.68 -9.00
C ILE A 187 13.08 -3.63 -7.98
N GLU A 188 14.07 -2.84 -8.34
CA GLU A 188 14.61 -1.78 -7.51
C GLU A 188 14.27 -0.41 -8.09
N PHE A 189 13.56 0.42 -7.31
CA PHE A 189 13.22 1.80 -7.67
C PHE A 189 14.22 2.75 -7.04
N LYS A 190 14.99 3.43 -7.85
CA LYS A 190 15.96 4.45 -7.44
C LYS A 190 15.43 5.83 -7.80
N GLN A 191 14.47 6.30 -7.03
CA GLN A 191 13.78 7.58 -7.26
C GLN A 191 14.73 8.77 -7.41
N ALA A 192 15.79 8.84 -6.56
CA ALA A 192 16.73 9.94 -6.60
C ALA A 192 17.62 9.94 -7.87
N GLU A 193 17.78 8.80 -8.49
CA GLU A 193 18.57 8.57 -9.70
C GLU A 193 17.68 8.49 -10.95
N GLU A 194 16.36 8.57 -10.76
CA GLU A 194 15.35 8.42 -11.82
C GLU A 194 15.55 7.12 -12.62
N THR A 195 15.82 6.01 -11.91
CA THR A 195 16.19 4.73 -12.50
C THR A 195 15.39 3.59 -11.87
N ILE A 196 14.98 2.63 -12.71
CA ILE A 196 14.47 1.33 -12.30
C ILE A 196 15.45 0.26 -12.77
N ILE A 197 15.67 -0.73 -11.93
CA ILE A 197 16.52 -1.88 -12.23
C ILE A 197 15.67 -3.14 -12.10
N PHE A 198 15.61 -3.93 -13.15
CA PHE A 198 15.06 -5.27 -13.14
C PHE A 198 16.20 -6.28 -13.04
N LYS A 199 16.08 -7.25 -12.13
CA LYS A 199 17.03 -8.35 -11.99
C LYS A 199 16.27 -9.66 -12.11
N TRP A 200 16.57 -10.42 -13.14
CA TRP A 200 15.97 -11.74 -13.31
C TRP A 200 16.30 -12.67 -12.16
N ARG A 201 15.29 -13.36 -11.66
CA ARG A 201 15.42 -14.39 -10.62
C ARG A 201 15.61 -15.75 -11.32
N SER A 202 16.82 -16.30 -11.23
CA SER A 202 17.17 -17.62 -11.79
C SER A 202 16.68 -18.75 -10.89
#